data_ecb7ac4381240c36cbcade70078b2139
#
_entry.id   ecb7ac4381240c36cbcade70078b2139
#
_cell.length_a   1.000
_cell.length_b   1.000
_cell.length_c   1.000
_cell.angle_alpha   90.00
_cell.angle_beta   90.00
_cell.angle_gamma   90.00
#
_symmetry.space_group_name_H-M   'P 1'
#
loop_
_entity.id
_entity.type
_entity.pdbx_description
1 polymer ?
#
loop_
_entity_poly.entity_id
_entity_poly.type
_entity_poly.pdbx_seq_one_letter_code
_entity_poly.pdbx_strand_id
1 'polypeptide(L)'
;MVAACSPLTRVSEVPYEALCQFLYQEARLLDQRKFDEWNDLFAEGGMYWIPLAEDQEDPVNHLSLAYEDSMMRQVRINRLNHDRAWSQKPRSRTSHTVSAIVVESICEVSNQLFVGSAFTVAEWRSFGHR
;
A
#
# COMPACT_ATOMS: atom_id res chain seq x y z
N MET A 1 -4.93 0.92 -4.86
CA MET A 1 -5.53 0.61 -3.55
C MET A 1 -6.84 1.35 -3.40
N VAL A 2 -7.84 0.68 -2.91
CA VAL A 2 -9.15 1.29 -2.70
C VAL A 2 -9.24 1.75 -1.25
N ALA A 3 -9.50 3.04 -1.05
CA ALA A 3 -9.68 3.57 0.29
C ALA A 3 -11.00 3.06 0.87
N ALA A 4 -10.96 2.57 2.11
CA ALA A 4 -12.15 2.13 2.80
C ALA A 4 -12.92 3.35 3.31
N CYS A 5 -13.93 3.75 2.57
CA CYS A 5 -14.86 4.78 3.01
C CYS A 5 -15.98 4.15 3.82
N SER A 6 -16.55 4.91 4.76
CA SER A 6 -17.77 4.47 5.43
C SER A 6 -18.85 4.17 4.38
N PRO A 7 -19.61 3.07 4.53
CA PRO A 7 -20.69 2.75 3.58
C PRO A 7 -21.71 3.86 3.38
N LEU A 8 -21.81 4.79 4.35
CA LEU A 8 -22.76 5.92 4.29
C LEU A 8 -22.18 7.16 3.65
N THR A 9 -20.85 7.17 3.36
CA THR A 9 -20.20 8.32 2.76
C THR A 9 -20.12 8.17 1.26
N ARG A 10 -20.56 9.17 0.52
CA ARG A 10 -20.42 9.20 -0.92
C ARG A 10 -19.03 9.65 -1.30
N VAL A 11 -18.44 9.01 -2.31
CA VAL A 11 -17.08 9.35 -2.78
C VAL A 11 -16.97 10.81 -3.21
N SER A 12 -18.04 11.39 -3.77
CA SER A 12 -18.03 12.80 -4.16
C SER A 12 -17.97 13.77 -2.96
N GLU A 13 -18.25 13.27 -1.77
CA GLU A 13 -18.21 14.07 -0.54
C GLU A 13 -16.89 13.95 0.21
N VAL A 14 -15.99 13.07 -0.23
CA VAL A 14 -14.69 12.88 0.43
C VAL A 14 -13.78 14.06 0.10
N PRO A 15 -13.36 14.84 1.10
CA PRO A 15 -12.49 15.98 0.84
C PRO A 15 -11.09 15.51 0.44
N TYR A 16 -10.43 16.32 -0.38
CA TYR A 16 -9.06 16.03 -0.83
C TYR A 16 -8.11 15.82 0.36
N GLU A 17 -8.27 16.58 1.41
CA GLU A 17 -7.44 16.46 2.61
C GLU A 17 -7.54 15.06 3.23
N ALA A 18 -8.73 14.47 3.24
CA ALA A 18 -8.91 13.11 3.77
C ALA A 18 -8.16 12.08 2.95
N LEU A 19 -8.08 12.26 1.63
CA LEU A 19 -7.30 11.39 0.76
C LEU A 19 -5.80 11.49 1.06
N CYS A 20 -5.32 12.71 1.25
CA CYS A 20 -3.93 12.94 1.61
C CYS A 20 -3.60 12.31 2.96
N GLN A 21 -4.46 12.49 3.95
CA GLN A 21 -4.27 11.89 5.27
C GLN A 21 -4.22 10.37 5.21
N PHE A 22 -5.06 9.76 4.40
CA PHE A 22 -5.07 8.32 4.22
C PHE A 22 -3.74 7.81 3.67
N LEU A 23 -3.23 8.45 2.62
CA LEU A 23 -1.97 8.04 2.00
C LEU A 23 -0.77 8.28 2.91
N TYR A 24 -0.78 9.37 3.68
CA TYR A 24 0.28 9.63 4.65
C TYR A 24 0.23 8.63 5.80
N GLN A 25 -0.95 8.24 6.23
CA GLN A 25 -1.09 7.22 7.27
C GLN A 25 -0.59 5.86 6.79
N GLU A 26 -0.90 5.50 5.54
CA GLU A 26 -0.38 4.27 4.96
C GLU A 26 1.16 4.26 4.97
N ALA A 27 1.76 5.34 4.50
CA ALA A 27 3.21 5.48 4.48
C ALA A 27 3.80 5.35 5.89
N ARG A 28 3.16 5.98 6.87
CA ARG A 28 3.61 5.93 8.26
C ARG A 28 3.54 4.52 8.83
N LEU A 29 2.47 3.79 8.55
CA LEU A 29 2.32 2.42 9.02
C LEU A 29 3.44 1.53 8.46
N LEU A 30 3.76 1.68 7.19
CA LEU A 30 4.86 0.94 6.56
C LEU A 30 6.20 1.30 7.20
N ASP A 31 6.46 2.59 7.41
CA ASP A 31 7.73 3.04 8.00
C ASP A 31 7.89 2.63 9.46
N GLN A 32 6.79 2.52 10.19
CA GLN A 32 6.78 2.05 11.56
C GLN A 32 6.70 0.52 11.67
N ARG A 33 6.69 -0.18 10.54
CA ARG A 33 6.58 -1.65 10.46
C ARG A 33 5.31 -2.19 11.11
N LYS A 34 4.22 -1.41 11.07
CA LYS A 34 2.90 -1.83 11.54
C LYS A 34 2.13 -2.49 10.39
N PHE A 35 2.66 -3.61 9.94
CA PHE A 35 2.19 -4.26 8.71
C PHE A 35 0.79 -4.86 8.84
N ASP A 36 0.41 -5.32 10.03
CA ASP A 36 -0.94 -5.84 10.24
C ASP A 36 -1.98 -4.72 10.09
N GLU A 37 -1.70 -3.55 10.67
CA GLU A 37 -2.56 -2.39 10.52
C GLU A 37 -2.61 -1.90 9.07
N TRP A 38 -1.48 -1.98 8.36
CA TRP A 38 -1.43 -1.66 6.94
C TRP A 38 -2.33 -2.60 6.13
N ASN A 39 -2.30 -3.91 6.42
CA ASN A 39 -3.15 -4.88 5.73
C ASN A 39 -4.64 -4.61 5.97
N ASP A 40 -4.98 -4.08 7.13
CA ASP A 40 -6.37 -3.74 7.46
C ASP A 40 -6.90 -2.52 6.69
N LEU A 41 -6.03 -1.76 6.03
CA LEU A 41 -6.46 -0.64 5.19
C LEU A 41 -7.13 -1.09 3.89
N PHE A 42 -6.90 -2.32 3.48
CA PHE A 42 -7.48 -2.84 2.25
C PHE A 42 -8.95 -3.19 2.46
N ALA A 43 -9.79 -2.80 1.52
CA ALA A 43 -11.18 -3.23 1.50
C ALA A 43 -11.25 -4.74 1.26
N GLU A 44 -12.39 -5.34 1.61
CA GLU A 44 -12.64 -6.75 1.29
C GLU A 44 -12.48 -6.96 -0.21
N GLY A 45 -11.71 -7.97 -0.59
CA GLY A 45 -11.39 -8.24 -1.98
C GLY A 45 -10.34 -7.32 -2.59
N GLY A 46 -9.81 -6.38 -1.82
CA GLY A 46 -8.77 -5.47 -2.31
C GLY A 46 -7.48 -6.21 -2.64
N MET A 47 -6.86 -5.81 -3.74
CA MET A 47 -5.63 -6.42 -4.23
C MET A 47 -4.46 -5.46 -4.15
N TYR A 48 -3.31 -5.99 -3.81
CA TYR A 48 -2.04 -5.27 -3.87
C TYR A 48 -1.31 -5.73 -5.12
N TRP A 49 -1.16 -4.82 -6.08
CA TRP A 49 -0.58 -5.18 -7.37
C TRP A 49 0.60 -4.28 -7.70
N ILE A 50 1.74 -4.91 -7.97
CA ILE A 50 2.92 -4.25 -8.51
C ILE A 50 3.21 -4.90 -9.86
N PRO A 51 2.94 -4.20 -10.98
CA PRO A 51 3.21 -4.76 -12.30
C PRO A 51 4.71 -4.88 -12.55
N LEU A 52 5.08 -5.80 -13.45
CA LEU A 52 6.46 -5.99 -13.84
C LEU A 52 6.93 -4.90 -14.81
N ALA A 53 6.02 -4.38 -15.62
CA ALA A 53 6.30 -3.36 -16.63
C ALA A 53 5.31 -2.21 -16.52
N GLU A 54 5.75 -0.99 -16.90
CA GLU A 54 4.92 0.21 -16.79
C GLU A 54 3.64 0.16 -17.59
N ASP A 55 3.66 -0.48 -18.74
CA ASP A 55 2.52 -0.57 -19.66
C ASP A 55 1.64 -1.79 -19.44
N GLN A 56 1.85 -2.53 -18.36
CA GLN A 56 1.08 -3.71 -18.05
C GLN A 56 -0.30 -3.33 -17.54
N GLU A 57 -1.33 -3.68 -18.29
CA GLU A 57 -2.72 -3.31 -17.96
C GLU A 57 -3.49 -4.41 -17.23
N ASP A 58 -3.02 -5.66 -17.34
CA ASP A 58 -3.76 -6.83 -16.86
C ASP A 58 -2.89 -7.71 -15.98
N PRO A 59 -3.22 -7.83 -14.68
CA PRO A 59 -2.44 -8.68 -13.78
C PRO A 59 -2.71 -10.19 -13.98
N VAL A 60 -3.77 -10.56 -14.68
CA VAL A 60 -4.16 -11.98 -14.83
C VAL A 60 -3.36 -12.67 -15.91
N ASN A 61 -3.12 -12.00 -17.03
CA ASN A 61 -2.47 -12.58 -18.20
C ASN A 61 -0.97 -12.29 -18.30
N HIS A 62 -0.42 -11.53 -17.35
CA HIS A 62 0.99 -11.16 -17.34
C HIS A 62 1.59 -11.37 -15.97
N LEU A 63 2.88 -11.66 -15.91
CA LEU A 63 3.60 -11.77 -14.64
C LEU A 63 3.65 -10.42 -13.95
N SER A 64 3.56 -10.43 -12.64
CA SER A 64 3.65 -9.25 -11.79
C SER A 64 4.75 -9.43 -10.76
N LEU A 65 5.30 -8.33 -10.26
CA LEU A 65 6.20 -8.38 -9.11
C LEU A 65 5.44 -8.77 -7.85
N ALA A 66 4.20 -8.30 -7.72
CA ALA A 66 3.30 -8.72 -6.67
C ALA A 66 1.86 -8.60 -7.16
N TYR A 67 1.04 -9.58 -6.83
CA TYR A 67 -0.40 -9.55 -7.03
C TYR A 67 -1.02 -10.36 -5.92
N GLU A 68 -1.40 -9.69 -4.83
CA GLU A 68 -1.67 -10.34 -3.57
C GLU A 68 -3.05 -9.98 -3.02
N ASP A 69 -3.81 -11.01 -2.62
CA ASP A 69 -5.01 -10.84 -1.82
C ASP A 69 -4.64 -10.70 -0.33
N SER A 70 -5.65 -10.61 0.54
CA SER A 70 -5.44 -10.42 1.96
C SER A 70 -4.61 -11.54 2.59
N MET A 71 -4.88 -12.79 2.20
CA MET A 71 -4.17 -13.94 2.76
C MET A 71 -2.70 -13.94 2.34
N MET A 72 -2.43 -13.66 1.09
CA MET A 72 -1.06 -13.61 0.58
C MET A 72 -0.27 -12.47 1.22
N ARG A 73 -0.91 -11.32 1.43
CA ARG A 73 -0.29 -10.21 2.17
C ARG A 73 0.06 -10.63 3.59
N GLN A 74 -0.85 -11.34 4.26
CA GLN A 74 -0.62 -11.79 5.62
C GLN A 74 0.54 -12.78 5.72
N VAL A 75 0.67 -13.68 4.75
CA VAL A 75 1.79 -14.62 4.69
C VAL A 75 3.12 -13.86 4.60
N ARG A 76 3.17 -12.84 3.74
CA ARG A 76 4.37 -12.02 3.61
C ARG A 76 4.67 -11.23 4.87
N ILE A 77 3.65 -10.67 5.51
CA ILE A 77 3.79 -9.94 6.77
C ILE A 77 4.33 -10.84 7.87
N ASN A 78 3.80 -12.05 7.99
CA ASN A 78 4.28 -13.01 8.98
C ASN A 78 5.76 -13.33 8.76
N ARG A 79 6.16 -13.43 7.50
CA ARG A 79 7.57 -13.68 7.15
C ARG A 79 8.46 -12.51 7.54
N LEU A 80 8.00 -11.27 7.32
CA LEU A 80 8.74 -10.07 7.70
C LEU A 80 8.89 -9.93 9.21
N ASN A 81 7.89 -10.39 9.97
CA ASN A 81 7.90 -10.30 11.42
C ASN A 81 8.61 -11.47 12.10
N HIS A 82 8.97 -12.50 11.33
CA HIS A 82 9.60 -13.68 11.90
C HIS A 82 11.05 -13.41 12.28
N ASP A 83 11.46 -13.81 13.50
CA ASP A 83 12.80 -13.56 14.00
C ASP A 83 13.91 -14.20 13.17
N ARG A 84 13.58 -15.26 12.43
CA ARG A 84 14.50 -15.99 11.57
C ARG A 84 14.44 -15.59 10.11
N ALA A 85 13.81 -14.45 9.79
CA ALA A 85 13.76 -13.93 8.43
C ALA A 85 15.12 -13.35 8.05
N TRP A 86 16.01 -14.17 7.52
CA TRP A 86 17.37 -13.79 7.20
C TRP A 86 17.44 -12.60 6.23
N SER A 87 16.50 -12.51 5.29
CA SER A 87 16.44 -11.39 4.34
C SER A 87 16.19 -10.05 5.03
N GLN A 88 15.72 -10.06 6.28
CA GLN A 88 15.42 -8.86 7.06
C GLN A 88 16.33 -8.69 8.27
N LYS A 89 17.52 -9.30 8.25
CA LYS A 89 18.51 -9.16 9.33
C LYS A 89 19.78 -8.54 8.81
N PRO A 90 20.18 -7.34 9.26
CA PRO A 90 19.37 -6.48 10.15
C PRO A 90 18.13 -5.98 9.46
N ARG A 91 17.11 -5.61 10.25
CA ARG A 91 15.85 -5.15 9.69
C ARG A 91 16.02 -3.86 8.91
N SER A 92 15.39 -3.81 7.75
CA SER A 92 15.34 -2.57 6.97
C SER A 92 14.55 -1.51 7.69
N ARG A 93 15.03 -0.29 7.58
CA ARG A 93 14.28 0.89 7.96
C ARG A 93 13.93 1.65 6.69
N THR A 94 12.73 2.18 6.64
CA THR A 94 12.26 2.90 5.45
C THR A 94 11.71 4.26 5.81
N SER A 95 11.73 5.13 4.82
CA SER A 95 11.02 6.41 4.87
C SER A 95 10.33 6.62 3.53
N HIS A 96 9.01 6.69 3.56
CA HIS A 96 8.20 6.97 2.37
C HIS A 96 7.89 8.44 2.28
N THR A 97 8.14 9.05 1.13
CA THR A 97 7.71 10.42 0.82
C THR A 97 6.65 10.33 -0.26
N VAL A 98 5.44 10.77 0.04
CA VAL A 98 4.30 10.72 -0.87
C VAL A 98 4.04 12.12 -1.41
N SER A 99 3.81 12.21 -2.71
CA SER A 99 3.57 13.49 -3.39
C SER A 99 2.64 13.32 -4.58
N ALA A 100 2.29 14.42 -5.22
CA ALA A 100 1.50 14.43 -6.44
C ALA A 100 0.19 13.64 -6.31
N ILE A 101 -0.54 13.88 -5.24
CA ILE A 101 -1.80 13.20 -4.95
C ILE A 101 -2.90 13.83 -5.79
N VAL A 102 -3.49 13.06 -6.69
CA VAL A 102 -4.48 13.53 -7.65
C VAL A 102 -5.66 12.57 -7.67
N VAL A 103 -6.88 13.12 -7.64
CA VAL A 103 -8.07 12.33 -7.92
C VAL A 103 -8.16 12.17 -9.43
N GLU A 104 -7.97 10.96 -9.91
CA GLU A 104 -7.96 10.68 -11.35
C GLU A 104 -9.38 10.47 -11.89
N SER A 105 -10.23 9.80 -11.14
CA SER A 105 -11.62 9.60 -11.55
C SER A 105 -12.49 9.24 -10.36
N ILE A 106 -13.79 9.43 -10.55
CA ILE A 106 -14.80 9.10 -9.55
C ILE A 106 -15.86 8.24 -10.24
N CYS A 107 -16.19 7.12 -9.62
CA CYS A 107 -17.30 6.28 -10.06
C CYS A 107 -18.36 6.25 -8.97
N GLU A 108 -19.45 7.00 -9.19
CA GLU A 108 -20.53 7.06 -8.20
C GLU A 108 -21.36 5.78 -8.12
N VAL A 109 -21.44 5.05 -9.23
CA VAL A 109 -22.19 3.79 -9.27
C VAL A 109 -21.58 2.74 -8.33
N SER A 110 -20.26 2.60 -8.37
CA SER A 110 -19.54 1.67 -7.50
C SER A 110 -19.07 2.31 -6.19
N ASN A 111 -19.28 3.61 -6.04
CA ASN A 111 -18.83 4.41 -4.91
C ASN A 111 -17.32 4.29 -4.71
N GLN A 112 -16.55 4.52 -5.78
CA GLN A 112 -15.10 4.41 -5.79
C GLN A 112 -14.43 5.69 -6.26
N LEU A 113 -13.30 5.98 -5.65
CA LEU A 113 -12.38 7.02 -6.07
C LEU A 113 -11.11 6.37 -6.61
N PHE A 114 -10.60 6.88 -7.72
CA PHE A 114 -9.33 6.47 -8.28
C PHE A 114 -8.34 7.61 -8.06
N VAL A 115 -7.35 7.33 -7.22
CA VAL A 115 -6.39 8.33 -6.76
C VAL A 115 -4.99 7.94 -7.23
N GLY A 116 -4.33 8.84 -7.90
CA GLY A 116 -2.92 8.69 -8.28
C GLY A 116 -2.02 9.40 -7.28
N SER A 117 -0.84 8.88 -7.12
CA SER A 117 0.20 9.54 -6.33
C SER A 117 1.57 9.08 -6.80
N ALA A 118 2.59 9.85 -6.44
CA ALA A 118 3.97 9.43 -6.60
C ALA A 118 4.57 9.24 -5.21
N PHE A 119 5.51 8.32 -5.08
CA PHE A 119 6.22 8.17 -3.83
C PHE A 119 7.67 7.79 -4.07
N THR A 120 8.49 8.17 -3.11
CA THR A 120 9.89 7.78 -3.05
C THR A 120 10.14 7.07 -1.74
N VAL A 121 10.87 6.00 -1.78
CA VAL A 121 11.23 5.23 -0.59
C VAL A 121 12.72 5.25 -0.41
N ALA A 122 13.17 5.71 0.74
CA ALA A 122 14.56 5.52 1.16
C ALA A 122 14.60 4.30 2.08
N GLU A 123 15.51 3.38 1.81
CA GLU A 123 15.69 2.18 2.63
C GLU A 123 17.14 2.08 3.07
N TRP A 124 17.34 1.72 4.34
CA TRP A 124 18.68 1.48 4.83
C TRP A 124 18.70 0.37 5.87
N ARG A 125 19.85 -0.30 5.95
CA ARG A 125 20.12 -1.32 6.95
C ARG A 125 21.48 -1.03 7.58
N SER A 126 21.56 -1.13 8.89
CA SER A 126 22.81 -0.96 9.58
C SER A 126 23.51 -2.30 9.75
N PHE A 127 24.63 -2.47 9.07
CA PHE A 127 25.48 -3.63 9.28
C PHE A 127 26.61 -3.28 10.25
N GLY A 128 26.46 -2.27 11.03
CA GLY A 128 27.43 -1.72 11.91
C GLY A 128 27.98 -2.75 12.86
N HIS A 129 29.26 -2.60 13.21
CA HIS A 129 29.81 -3.46 14.10
C HIS A 129 29.45 -3.19 15.45
N ARG A 130 29.69 -4.05 16.18
CA ARG A 130 29.31 -4.09 17.57
C ARG A 130 30.50 -3.80 18.46
#